data_547b2e8d41bf47ac7213cd37fbbcee8f
#
_entry.id   547b2e8d41bf47ac7213cd37fbbcee8f
#
_cell.length_a   1.000
_cell.length_b   1.000
_cell.length_c   1.000
_cell.angle_alpha   90.00
_cell.angle_beta   90.00
_cell.angle_gamma   90.00
#
_symmetry.space_group_name_H-M   'P 1'
#
loop_
_entity.id
_entity.type
_entity.pdbx_description
1 polymer ?
#
loop_
_entity_poly.entity_id
_entity_poly.type
_entity_poly.pdbx_seq_one_letter_code
_entity_poly.pdbx_strand_id
1 'polypeptide(L)'
;MQIKKIGARIVKDSRNEKTILVFVETLKGEFYTISPSGKSTGKYEVKPYLRKMEREVEYIKELDISKLNIKKFDDLKKVEDYVKLGGNSLFALEASLLKALAKDKNLELYELLIEKNNKNKIIGSVGNAVGGGLHSKGINNKKPDFQEFHFISKNKDFYENVKINNLTYNIVGNILKSKKRNNEGAWETELSNEEVLDAMKYVRDTMKRRGINLEMGLDIAASSFFN
;
A
#
# COMPACT_ATOMS: atom_id res chain seq x y z
N MET A 1 -10.54 -6.29 -24.96
CA MET A 1 -11.29 -5.25 -24.21
C MET A 1 -11.38 -3.99 -25.08
N GLN A 2 -12.59 -3.45 -25.27
CA GLN A 2 -12.79 -2.19 -26.01
C GLN A 2 -13.00 -1.05 -25.01
N ILE A 3 -12.09 -0.07 -25.00
CA ILE A 3 -12.17 1.12 -24.17
C ILE A 3 -13.01 2.17 -24.90
N LYS A 4 -14.05 2.70 -24.24
CA LYS A 4 -14.94 3.75 -24.76
C LYS A 4 -14.48 5.13 -24.31
N LYS A 5 -14.07 5.24 -23.06
CA LYS A 5 -13.72 6.51 -22.44
C LYS A 5 -12.75 6.29 -21.27
N ILE A 6 -11.86 7.25 -21.10
CA ILE A 6 -11.05 7.41 -19.90
C ILE A 6 -11.38 8.75 -19.29
N GLY A 7 -11.41 8.81 -17.96
CA GLY A 7 -11.59 10.07 -17.27
C GLY A 7 -10.95 10.05 -15.90
N ALA A 8 -10.83 11.24 -15.33
CA ALA A 8 -10.27 11.41 -14.01
C ALA A 8 -10.97 12.54 -13.26
N ARG A 9 -10.87 12.51 -11.95
CA ARG A 9 -11.30 13.59 -11.07
C ARG A 9 -10.49 13.61 -9.79
N ILE A 10 -10.41 14.78 -9.16
CA ILE A 10 -9.81 14.94 -7.84
C ILE A 10 -10.81 14.45 -6.80
N VAL A 11 -10.35 13.64 -5.87
CA VAL A 11 -11.11 13.13 -4.72
C VAL A 11 -10.28 13.29 -3.44
N LYS A 12 -10.84 12.94 -2.30
CA LYS A 12 -10.12 12.90 -1.03
C LYS A 12 -9.87 11.46 -0.62
N ASP A 13 -8.68 11.21 -0.08
CA ASP A 13 -8.30 9.94 0.52
C ASP A 13 -8.82 9.81 1.96
N SER A 14 -8.48 8.71 2.65
CA SER A 14 -8.86 8.45 4.03
C SER A 14 -8.27 9.45 5.05
N ARG A 15 -7.24 10.21 4.66
CA ARG A 15 -6.63 11.28 5.45
C ARG A 15 -7.18 12.66 5.13
N ASN A 16 -8.24 12.73 4.28
CA ASN A 16 -8.82 13.97 3.79
C ASN A 16 -7.88 14.81 2.90
N GLU A 17 -6.80 14.19 2.36
CA GLU A 17 -5.87 14.79 1.43
C GLU A 17 -6.36 14.59 -0.01
N LYS A 18 -6.02 15.55 -0.90
CA LYS A 18 -6.40 15.44 -2.32
C LYS A 18 -5.61 14.31 -2.98
N THR A 19 -6.31 13.48 -3.74
CA THR A 19 -5.75 12.46 -4.62
C THR A 19 -6.55 12.37 -5.91
N ILE A 20 -6.16 11.47 -6.82
CA ILE A 20 -6.80 11.31 -8.12
C ILE A 20 -7.57 9.99 -8.18
N LEU A 21 -8.80 10.06 -8.70
CA LEU A 21 -9.56 8.92 -9.16
C LEU A 21 -9.46 8.88 -10.68
N VAL A 22 -9.07 7.73 -11.25
CA VAL A 22 -9.12 7.48 -12.69
C VAL A 22 -10.16 6.40 -12.97
N PHE A 23 -10.93 6.56 -14.03
CA PHE A 23 -11.87 5.55 -14.48
C PHE A 23 -11.70 5.21 -15.95
N VAL A 24 -12.06 3.98 -16.29
CA VAL A 24 -12.07 3.43 -17.65
C VAL A 24 -13.46 2.88 -17.91
N GLU A 25 -14.13 3.39 -18.94
CA GLU A 25 -15.42 2.91 -19.41
C GLU A 25 -15.24 1.94 -20.57
N THR A 26 -15.94 0.81 -20.52
CA THR A 26 -15.95 -0.24 -21.54
C THR A 26 -17.39 -0.66 -21.86
N LEU A 27 -17.57 -1.65 -22.72
CA LEU A 27 -18.88 -2.29 -22.94
C LEU A 27 -19.39 -3.06 -21.72
N LYS A 28 -18.49 -3.44 -20.78
CA LYS A 28 -18.81 -4.20 -19.57
C LYS A 28 -19.06 -3.32 -18.34
N GLY A 29 -18.96 -1.99 -18.47
CA GLY A 29 -19.17 -1.02 -17.39
C GLY A 29 -18.02 -0.07 -17.18
N GLU A 30 -18.10 0.70 -16.09
CA GLU A 30 -17.08 1.64 -15.64
C GLU A 30 -16.25 1.00 -14.52
N PHE A 31 -14.93 1.13 -14.61
CA PHE A 31 -13.95 0.59 -13.66
C PHE A 31 -13.05 1.72 -13.18
N TYR A 32 -12.98 1.92 -11.90
CA TYR A 32 -12.21 3.03 -11.34
C TYR A 32 -11.24 2.59 -10.24
N THR A 33 -10.23 3.42 -10.06
CA THR A 33 -9.26 3.31 -8.98
C THR A 33 -8.94 4.69 -8.44
N ILE A 34 -8.91 4.81 -7.11
CA ILE A 34 -8.40 5.97 -6.41
C ILE A 34 -6.94 5.68 -6.10
N SER A 35 -6.03 6.57 -6.48
CA SER A 35 -4.62 6.39 -6.16
C SER A 35 -4.39 6.57 -4.65
N PRO A 36 -3.70 5.64 -4.00
CA PRO A 36 -3.24 5.86 -2.63
C PRO A 36 -2.15 6.95 -2.62
N SER A 37 -2.12 7.76 -1.56
CA SER A 37 -1.07 8.74 -1.33
C SER A 37 -0.05 8.19 -0.34
N GLY A 38 1.24 8.25 -0.68
CA GLY A 38 2.32 7.91 0.24
C GLY A 38 2.39 8.88 1.42
N LYS A 39 2.95 8.43 2.54
CA LYS A 39 3.19 9.27 3.72
C LYS A 39 4.53 9.99 3.64
N SER A 40 5.55 9.30 3.15
CA SER A 40 6.89 9.79 2.88
C SER A 40 7.26 9.50 1.43
N THR A 41 8.25 10.21 0.89
CA THR A 41 8.72 10.05 -0.49
C THR A 41 10.21 9.75 -0.46
N GLY A 42 10.62 8.65 -1.08
CA GLY A 42 12.02 8.27 -1.21
C GLY A 42 12.76 9.16 -2.23
N LYS A 43 14.07 9.30 -2.08
CA LYS A 43 14.92 10.13 -2.95
C LYS A 43 14.83 9.75 -4.43
N TYR A 44 14.65 8.47 -4.72
CA TYR A 44 14.60 7.91 -6.08
C TYR A 44 13.18 7.54 -6.53
N GLU A 45 12.20 7.88 -5.75
CA GLU A 45 10.80 7.63 -6.08
C GLU A 45 10.34 8.55 -7.21
N VAL A 46 9.53 8.01 -8.12
CA VAL A 46 8.92 8.80 -9.19
C VAL A 46 7.95 9.84 -8.61
N LYS A 47 7.86 11.00 -9.26
CA LYS A 47 6.92 12.04 -8.83
C LYS A 47 5.48 11.51 -8.85
N PRO A 48 4.69 11.73 -7.79
CA PRO A 48 3.29 11.32 -7.75
C PRO A 48 2.45 11.87 -8.91
N TYR A 49 2.70 13.13 -9.28
CA TYR A 49 2.08 13.85 -10.40
C TYR A 49 3.16 14.59 -11.17
N LEU A 50 3.12 14.54 -12.50
CA LEU A 50 4.05 15.30 -13.36
C LEU A 50 3.61 16.75 -13.57
N ARG A 51 2.32 17.03 -13.35
CA ARG A 51 1.68 18.34 -13.50
C ARG A 51 0.95 18.71 -12.21
N LYS A 52 0.44 19.96 -12.13
CA LYS A 52 -0.58 20.29 -11.11
C LYS A 52 -1.77 19.34 -11.30
N MET A 53 -2.37 18.89 -10.20
CA MET A 53 -3.37 17.81 -10.21
C MET A 53 -4.56 18.10 -11.15
N GLU A 54 -4.99 19.35 -11.24
CA GLU A 54 -6.04 19.79 -12.14
C GLU A 54 -5.66 19.56 -13.62
N ARG A 55 -4.42 19.90 -13.99
CA ARG A 55 -3.89 19.67 -15.33
C ARG A 55 -3.59 18.20 -15.62
N GLU A 56 -3.25 17.43 -14.61
CA GLU A 56 -3.08 15.97 -14.74
C GLU A 56 -4.43 15.31 -15.06
N VAL A 57 -5.51 15.77 -14.40
CA VAL A 57 -6.89 15.32 -14.67
C VAL A 57 -7.30 15.64 -16.11
N GLU A 58 -7.05 16.86 -16.58
CA GLU A 58 -7.38 17.24 -17.98
C GLU A 58 -6.58 16.41 -18.98
N TYR A 59 -5.27 16.22 -18.76
CA TYR A 59 -4.44 15.38 -19.61
C TYR A 59 -4.97 13.93 -19.70
N ILE A 60 -5.43 13.34 -18.56
CA ILE A 60 -6.00 11.99 -18.57
C ILE A 60 -7.30 11.92 -19.36
N LYS A 61 -8.16 12.94 -19.30
CA LYS A 61 -9.40 13.00 -20.05
C LYS A 61 -9.19 13.05 -21.57
N GLU A 62 -8.06 13.60 -22.01
CA GLU A 62 -7.66 13.72 -23.41
C GLU A 62 -6.92 12.50 -23.94
N LEU A 63 -6.59 11.50 -23.08
CA LEU A 63 -5.87 10.30 -23.48
C LEU A 63 -6.72 9.43 -24.41
N ASP A 64 -6.18 9.11 -25.56
CA ASP A 64 -6.70 8.08 -26.46
C ASP A 64 -5.75 6.87 -26.47
N ILE A 65 -6.06 5.89 -25.65
CA ILE A 65 -5.36 4.59 -25.62
C ILE A 65 -6.17 3.47 -26.28
N SER A 66 -7.22 3.80 -27.03
CA SER A 66 -8.11 2.82 -27.69
C SER A 66 -7.36 1.89 -28.65
N LYS A 67 -6.26 2.37 -29.23
CA LYS A 67 -5.38 1.60 -30.13
C LYS A 67 -4.43 0.64 -29.41
N LEU A 68 -4.27 0.77 -28.08
CA LEU A 68 -3.40 -0.11 -27.31
C LEU A 68 -4.12 -1.45 -27.10
N ASN A 69 -3.50 -2.52 -27.58
CA ASN A 69 -4.05 -3.86 -27.43
C ASN A 69 -3.60 -4.45 -26.10
N ILE A 70 -4.44 -4.29 -25.07
CA ILE A 70 -4.18 -4.76 -23.69
C ILE A 70 -4.94 -6.07 -23.49
N LYS A 71 -4.18 -7.19 -23.38
CA LYS A 71 -4.73 -8.56 -23.21
C LYS A 71 -4.25 -9.26 -21.94
N LYS A 72 -3.16 -8.82 -21.35
CA LYS A 72 -2.54 -9.38 -20.14
C LYS A 72 -1.83 -8.30 -19.33
N PHE A 73 -1.38 -8.63 -18.12
CA PHE A 73 -0.69 -7.71 -17.23
C PHE A 73 0.53 -7.04 -17.89
N ASP A 74 1.39 -7.82 -18.55
CA ASP A 74 2.60 -7.29 -19.19
C ASP A 74 2.34 -6.24 -20.28
N ASP A 75 1.12 -6.22 -20.84
CA ASP A 75 0.75 -5.23 -21.85
C ASP A 75 0.59 -3.81 -21.29
N LEU A 76 0.55 -3.65 -19.94
CA LEU A 76 0.57 -2.35 -19.28
C LEU A 76 1.82 -1.54 -19.63
N LYS A 77 2.94 -2.21 -19.88
CA LYS A 77 4.15 -1.53 -20.36
C LYS A 77 3.90 -0.68 -21.61
N LYS A 78 2.99 -1.09 -22.50
CA LYS A 78 2.58 -0.29 -23.66
C LYS A 78 1.88 1.01 -23.25
N VAL A 79 1.16 0.99 -22.11
CA VAL A 79 0.55 2.20 -21.54
C VAL A 79 1.62 3.10 -20.98
N GLU A 80 2.55 2.56 -20.19
CA GLU A 80 3.68 3.30 -19.62
C GLU A 80 4.51 4.01 -20.70
N ASP A 81 4.80 3.31 -21.81
CA ASP A 81 5.56 3.86 -22.92
C ASP A 81 4.78 4.96 -23.70
N TYR A 82 3.46 4.89 -23.67
CA TYR A 82 2.60 5.80 -24.44
C TYR A 82 2.19 7.06 -23.67
N VAL A 83 1.93 6.96 -22.36
CA VAL A 83 1.44 8.08 -21.55
C VAL A 83 2.57 8.70 -20.71
N LYS A 84 2.45 10.01 -20.45
CA LYS A 84 3.37 10.72 -19.55
C LYS A 84 2.60 11.15 -18.29
N LEU A 85 2.53 10.26 -17.32
CA LEU A 85 1.82 10.45 -16.06
C LEU A 85 2.78 10.33 -14.87
N GLY A 86 2.43 10.95 -13.75
CA GLY A 86 3.08 10.68 -12.48
C GLY A 86 2.69 9.33 -11.91
N GLY A 87 3.47 8.81 -10.94
CA GLY A 87 3.30 7.45 -10.41
C GLY A 87 1.89 7.18 -9.89
N ASN A 88 1.28 8.14 -9.19
CA ASN A 88 -0.07 7.99 -8.65
C ASN A 88 -1.13 7.93 -9.77
N SER A 89 -1.01 8.80 -10.76
CA SER A 89 -1.94 8.83 -11.90
C SER A 89 -1.81 7.58 -12.76
N LEU A 90 -0.57 7.14 -13.01
CA LEU A 90 -0.29 5.93 -13.79
C LEU A 90 -0.83 4.69 -13.09
N PHE A 91 -0.54 4.52 -11.78
CA PHE A 91 -1.09 3.43 -10.97
C PHE A 91 -2.63 3.38 -11.04
N ALA A 92 -3.30 4.54 -10.90
CA ALA A 92 -4.76 4.58 -10.93
C ALA A 92 -5.32 4.19 -12.31
N LEU A 93 -4.65 4.61 -13.40
CA LEU A 93 -5.03 4.24 -14.76
C LEU A 93 -4.83 2.73 -14.99
N GLU A 94 -3.65 2.19 -14.70
CA GLU A 94 -3.31 0.78 -14.90
C GLU A 94 -4.19 -0.16 -14.09
N ALA A 95 -4.43 0.16 -12.82
CA ALA A 95 -5.32 -0.63 -11.97
C ALA A 95 -6.77 -0.61 -12.48
N SER A 96 -7.24 0.52 -13.04
CA SER A 96 -8.56 0.60 -13.67
C SER A 96 -8.65 -0.23 -14.96
N LEU A 97 -7.58 -0.21 -15.77
CA LEU A 97 -7.46 -1.04 -16.96
C LEU A 97 -7.44 -2.55 -16.63
N LEU A 98 -6.72 -2.93 -15.58
CA LEU A 98 -6.69 -4.34 -15.13
C LEU A 98 -8.04 -4.83 -14.61
N LYS A 99 -8.78 -3.99 -13.87
CA LYS A 99 -10.14 -4.30 -13.43
C LYS A 99 -11.07 -4.50 -14.63
N ALA A 100 -10.99 -3.61 -15.61
CA ALA A 100 -11.75 -3.71 -16.85
C ALA A 100 -11.38 -4.98 -17.64
N LEU A 101 -10.10 -5.30 -17.74
CA LEU A 101 -9.61 -6.50 -18.43
C LEU A 101 -10.04 -7.79 -17.72
N ALA A 102 -9.98 -7.84 -16.39
CA ALA A 102 -10.45 -8.98 -15.63
C ALA A 102 -11.93 -9.24 -15.89
N LYS A 103 -12.75 -8.17 -15.86
CA LYS A 103 -14.19 -8.26 -16.20
C LYS A 103 -14.44 -8.68 -17.62
N ASP A 104 -13.66 -8.17 -18.59
CA ASP A 104 -13.75 -8.55 -20.01
C ASP A 104 -13.52 -10.06 -20.21
N LYS A 105 -12.62 -10.65 -19.40
CA LYS A 105 -12.29 -12.08 -19.40
C LYS A 105 -13.16 -12.93 -18.47
N ASN A 106 -14.13 -12.36 -17.77
CA ASN A 106 -14.93 -13.00 -16.73
C ASN A 106 -14.07 -13.62 -15.63
N LEU A 107 -13.03 -12.92 -15.20
CA LEU A 107 -12.12 -13.27 -14.10
C LEU A 107 -12.24 -12.25 -12.96
N GLU A 108 -11.89 -12.70 -11.75
CA GLU A 108 -11.57 -11.79 -10.68
C GLU A 108 -10.17 -11.17 -10.92
N LEU A 109 -9.92 -9.98 -10.37
CA LEU A 109 -8.65 -9.28 -10.61
C LEU A 109 -7.44 -10.13 -10.17
N TYR A 110 -7.53 -10.80 -9.02
CA TYR A 110 -6.44 -11.65 -8.54
C TYR A 110 -6.17 -12.84 -9.47
N GLU A 111 -7.20 -13.41 -10.12
CA GLU A 111 -7.05 -14.50 -11.07
C GLU A 111 -6.31 -14.07 -12.35
N LEU A 112 -6.47 -12.79 -12.73
CA LEU A 112 -5.74 -12.20 -13.85
C LEU A 112 -4.25 -12.02 -13.53
N LEU A 113 -3.92 -11.73 -12.26
CA LEU A 113 -2.57 -11.38 -11.81
C LEU A 113 -1.77 -12.59 -11.30
N ILE A 114 -2.45 -13.66 -10.89
CA ILE A 114 -1.78 -14.81 -10.28
C ILE A 114 -1.14 -15.70 -11.36
N GLU A 115 0.12 -16.05 -11.16
CA GLU A 115 0.77 -17.09 -11.96
C GLU A 115 0.16 -18.45 -11.67
N LYS A 116 0.04 -19.31 -12.70
CA LYS A 116 -0.60 -20.64 -12.60
C LYS A 116 -0.07 -21.48 -11.45
N ASN A 117 1.21 -21.37 -11.12
CA ASN A 117 1.89 -22.14 -10.07
C ASN A 117 1.69 -21.59 -8.65
N ASN A 118 1.06 -20.42 -8.51
CA ASN A 118 0.92 -19.71 -7.24
C ASN A 118 -0.51 -19.71 -6.66
N LYS A 119 -1.45 -20.44 -7.29
CA LYS A 119 -2.88 -20.43 -6.92
C LYS A 119 -3.17 -20.81 -5.45
N ASN A 120 -2.26 -21.55 -4.80
CA ASN A 120 -2.43 -22.00 -3.42
C ASN A 120 -1.54 -21.26 -2.42
N LYS A 121 -0.84 -20.19 -2.82
CA LYS A 121 -0.04 -19.41 -1.88
C LYS A 121 -0.91 -18.41 -1.15
N ILE A 122 -0.89 -18.48 0.17
CA ILE A 122 -1.53 -17.51 1.05
C ILE A 122 -0.58 -16.35 1.25
N ILE A 123 -1.10 -15.14 1.07
CA ILE A 123 -0.36 -13.90 1.33
C ILE A 123 -0.25 -13.74 2.85
N GLY A 124 0.98 -13.55 3.34
CA GLY A 124 1.22 -13.22 4.74
C GLY A 124 0.74 -11.78 5.03
N SER A 125 0.20 -11.57 6.22
CA SER A 125 -0.18 -10.23 6.65
C SER A 125 0.99 -9.54 7.35
N VAL A 126 1.25 -8.28 6.97
CA VAL A 126 2.21 -7.39 7.62
C VAL A 126 1.44 -6.36 8.44
N GLY A 127 1.66 -6.34 9.74
CA GLY A 127 0.98 -5.42 10.66
C GLY A 127 1.95 -4.38 11.20
N ASN A 128 1.73 -3.09 10.90
CA ASN A 128 2.47 -2.00 11.50
C ASN A 128 2.05 -1.86 12.97
N ALA A 129 2.94 -2.22 13.89
CA ALA A 129 2.63 -2.26 15.32
C ALA A 129 3.10 -1.00 16.05
N VAL A 130 4.30 -0.50 15.76
CA VAL A 130 4.88 0.68 16.40
C VAL A 130 5.41 1.63 15.34
N GLY A 131 5.09 2.91 15.47
CA GLY A 131 5.52 3.95 14.56
C GLY A 131 6.60 4.83 15.17
N GLY A 132 7.56 5.25 14.35
CA GLY A 132 8.61 6.18 14.68
C GLY A 132 8.97 7.10 13.51
N GLY A 133 10.20 7.55 13.44
CA GLY A 133 10.72 8.37 12.35
C GLY A 133 9.80 9.53 11.96
N LEU A 134 9.58 9.68 10.66
CA LEU A 134 8.69 10.69 10.10
C LEU A 134 7.19 10.39 10.28
N HIS A 135 6.83 9.12 10.62
CA HIS A 135 5.46 8.69 10.81
C HIS A 135 4.92 8.95 12.23
N SER A 136 5.77 9.34 13.17
CA SER A 136 5.37 9.64 14.54
C SER A 136 5.77 11.06 14.94
N LYS A 137 4.89 11.72 15.71
CA LYS A 137 5.21 12.96 16.40
C LYS A 137 6.01 12.71 17.69
N GLY A 138 6.02 11.47 18.16
CA GLY A 138 6.63 11.07 19.42
C GLY A 138 5.80 11.45 20.66
N ILE A 139 6.33 11.05 21.81
CA ILE A 139 5.84 11.41 23.13
C ILE A 139 6.96 12.20 23.80
N ASN A 140 6.68 13.38 24.33
CA ASN A 140 7.69 14.26 24.93
C ASN A 140 8.90 14.53 24.01
N ASN A 141 8.65 14.68 22.70
CA ASN A 141 9.68 14.84 21.64
C ASN A 141 10.67 13.65 21.52
N LYS A 142 10.35 12.51 22.13
CA LYS A 142 11.10 11.25 21.99
C LYS A 142 10.31 10.26 21.15
N LYS A 143 10.99 9.48 20.33
CA LYS A 143 10.45 8.43 19.49
C LYS A 143 11.55 7.54 18.95
N PRO A 144 11.25 6.32 18.49
CA PRO A 144 12.19 5.54 17.71
C PRO A 144 12.57 6.27 16.40
N ASP A 145 13.79 6.08 15.92
CA ASP A 145 14.24 6.68 14.65
C ASP A 145 13.71 5.92 13.44
N PHE A 146 13.55 4.60 13.52
CA PHE A 146 12.98 3.78 12.47
C PHE A 146 11.50 4.09 12.27
N GLN A 147 11.07 4.10 11.00
CA GLN A 147 9.76 4.60 10.63
C GLN A 147 8.62 3.67 11.08
N GLU A 148 8.79 2.35 10.89
CA GLU A 148 7.79 1.35 11.24
C GLU A 148 8.40 0.04 11.73
N PHE A 149 7.74 -0.54 12.75
CA PHE A 149 8.08 -1.84 13.32
C PHE A 149 6.91 -2.79 13.12
N HIS A 150 7.16 -3.88 12.40
CA HIS A 150 6.13 -4.78 11.90
C HIS A 150 6.11 -6.12 12.62
N PHE A 151 4.91 -6.68 12.82
CA PHE A 151 4.71 -8.10 13.00
C PHE A 151 4.25 -8.73 11.67
N ILE A 152 4.84 -9.87 11.32
CA ILE A 152 4.56 -10.60 10.09
C ILE A 152 4.11 -12.01 10.46
N SER A 153 2.82 -12.26 10.36
CA SER A 153 2.25 -13.57 10.65
C SER A 153 2.25 -14.43 9.39
N LYS A 154 2.78 -15.66 9.48
CA LYS A 154 2.98 -16.59 8.36
C LYS A 154 2.33 -17.96 8.62
N ASN A 155 1.09 -17.97 9.06
CA ASN A 155 0.33 -19.21 9.26
C ASN A 155 -0.45 -19.58 7.99
N LYS A 156 -1.08 -20.75 7.98
CA LYS A 156 -1.74 -21.32 6.78
C LYS A 156 -3.05 -20.67 6.40
N ASP A 157 -3.62 -19.82 7.26
CA ASP A 157 -4.88 -19.14 7.04
C ASP A 157 -4.72 -17.62 7.13
N PHE A 158 -5.29 -16.88 6.18
CA PHE A 158 -5.17 -15.42 6.13
C PHE A 158 -5.88 -14.74 7.30
N TYR A 159 -7.08 -15.20 7.66
CA TYR A 159 -7.84 -14.62 8.77
C TYR A 159 -7.18 -14.89 10.11
N GLU A 160 -6.55 -16.06 10.26
CA GLU A 160 -5.72 -16.35 11.41
C GLU A 160 -4.53 -15.40 11.49
N ASN A 161 -3.83 -15.14 10.37
CA ASN A 161 -2.74 -14.17 10.32
C ASN A 161 -3.18 -12.78 10.75
N VAL A 162 -4.34 -12.30 10.31
CA VAL A 162 -4.90 -11.01 10.74
C VAL A 162 -5.22 -11.00 12.23
N LYS A 163 -5.82 -12.07 12.77
CA LYS A 163 -6.10 -12.19 14.22
C LYS A 163 -4.82 -12.16 15.05
N ILE A 164 -3.77 -12.85 14.60
CA ILE A 164 -2.47 -12.87 15.28
C ILE A 164 -1.84 -11.48 15.26
N ASN A 165 -1.85 -10.78 14.11
CA ASN A 165 -1.33 -9.42 14.03
C ASN A 165 -2.07 -8.47 14.97
N ASN A 166 -3.40 -8.56 15.05
CA ASN A 166 -4.20 -7.75 15.98
C ASN A 166 -3.88 -8.09 17.45
N LEU A 167 -3.73 -9.38 17.77
CA LEU A 167 -3.37 -9.82 19.11
C LEU A 167 -1.99 -9.28 19.53
N THR A 168 -0.99 -9.45 18.67
CA THR A 168 0.39 -9.02 18.96
C THR A 168 0.51 -7.49 18.99
N TYR A 169 -0.24 -6.78 18.16
CA TYR A 169 -0.39 -5.33 18.21
C TYR A 169 -0.89 -4.85 19.57
N ASN A 170 -1.93 -5.50 20.12
CA ASN A 170 -2.46 -5.14 21.44
C ASN A 170 -1.49 -5.49 22.57
N ILE A 171 -0.81 -6.65 22.48
CA ILE A 171 0.18 -7.06 23.50
C ILE A 171 1.35 -6.08 23.54
N VAL A 172 1.92 -5.71 22.37
CA VAL A 172 3.04 -4.77 22.36
C VAL A 172 2.61 -3.38 22.85
N GLY A 173 1.41 -2.91 22.49
CA GLY A 173 0.87 -1.65 23.01
C GLY A 173 0.77 -1.62 24.53
N ASN A 174 0.37 -2.73 25.14
CA ASN A 174 0.33 -2.87 26.60
C ASN A 174 1.72 -2.88 27.24
N ILE A 175 2.69 -3.57 26.62
CA ILE A 175 4.10 -3.59 27.08
C ILE A 175 4.69 -2.18 27.03
N LEU A 176 4.47 -1.46 25.94
CA LEU A 176 4.92 -0.08 25.76
C LEU A 176 4.15 0.93 26.63
N LYS A 177 3.06 0.51 27.28
CA LYS A 177 2.11 1.38 28.00
C LYS A 177 1.64 2.57 27.16
N SER A 178 1.59 2.39 25.85
CA SER A 178 1.21 3.45 24.92
C SER A 178 -0.30 3.70 24.95
N LYS A 179 -0.67 4.99 24.94
CA LYS A 179 -2.08 5.44 24.82
C LYS A 179 -2.32 6.24 23.54
N LYS A 180 -1.27 6.48 22.74
CA LYS A 180 -1.35 7.27 21.51
C LYS A 180 -1.07 6.41 20.30
N ARG A 181 -1.67 6.79 19.20
CA ARG A 181 -1.47 6.19 17.88
C ARG A 181 -1.15 7.29 16.87
N ASN A 182 -0.32 6.96 15.90
CA ASN A 182 -0.08 7.85 14.77
C ASN A 182 -1.26 7.80 13.76
N ASN A 183 -1.17 8.57 12.69
CA ASN A 183 -2.21 8.63 11.65
C ASN A 183 -2.43 7.32 10.87
N GLU A 184 -1.54 6.36 11.02
CA GLU A 184 -1.60 5.03 10.40
C GLU A 184 -2.05 3.95 11.40
N GLY A 185 -2.37 4.36 12.62
CA GLY A 185 -2.87 3.47 13.67
C GLY A 185 -1.77 2.75 14.47
N ALA A 186 -0.48 2.95 14.16
CA ALA A 186 0.61 2.36 14.91
C ALA A 186 0.79 3.04 16.28
N TRP A 187 1.23 2.27 17.28
CA TRP A 187 1.49 2.81 18.61
C TRP A 187 2.65 3.80 18.60
N GLU A 188 2.48 4.95 19.25
CA GLU A 188 3.56 5.90 19.52
C GLU A 188 4.20 5.63 20.87
N THR A 189 5.52 5.81 20.97
CA THR A 189 6.29 5.60 22.20
C THR A 189 7.46 6.57 22.26
N GLU A 190 8.02 6.78 23.47
CA GLU A 190 9.25 7.53 23.70
C GLU A 190 10.50 6.64 23.78
N LEU A 191 10.33 5.33 23.58
CA LEU A 191 11.42 4.36 23.66
C LEU A 191 12.34 4.46 22.43
N SER A 192 13.58 4.00 22.59
CA SER A 192 14.56 3.89 21.49
C SER A 192 14.23 2.74 20.56
N ASN A 193 14.94 2.65 19.42
CA ASN A 193 14.82 1.53 18.48
C ASN A 193 15.05 0.18 19.18
N GLU A 194 16.09 0.09 20.01
CA GLU A 194 16.51 -1.11 20.72
C GLU A 194 15.42 -1.56 21.71
N GLU A 195 14.91 -0.64 22.50
CA GLU A 195 13.86 -0.93 23.49
C GLU A 195 12.56 -1.41 22.83
N VAL A 196 12.18 -0.83 21.68
CA VAL A 196 11.04 -1.29 20.90
C VAL A 196 11.30 -2.68 20.32
N LEU A 197 12.49 -2.92 19.78
CA LEU A 197 12.86 -4.24 19.24
C LEU A 197 12.87 -5.31 20.34
N ASP A 198 13.32 -5.01 21.54
CA ASP A 198 13.30 -5.95 22.68
C ASP A 198 11.87 -6.28 23.11
N ALA A 199 10.98 -5.29 23.17
CA ALA A 199 9.58 -5.51 23.46
C ALA A 199 8.91 -6.40 22.38
N MET A 200 9.19 -6.15 21.10
CA MET A 200 8.65 -6.93 19.99
C MET A 200 9.22 -8.36 19.96
N LYS A 201 10.51 -8.51 20.24
CA LYS A 201 11.18 -9.82 20.36
C LYS A 201 10.54 -10.65 21.46
N TYR A 202 10.26 -10.05 22.61
CA TYR A 202 9.55 -10.73 23.70
C TYR A 202 8.18 -11.25 23.24
N VAL A 203 7.40 -10.44 22.53
CA VAL A 203 6.10 -10.83 21.95
C VAL A 203 6.28 -11.98 20.96
N ARG A 204 7.19 -11.85 19.99
CA ARG A 204 7.48 -12.89 18.99
C ARG A 204 7.84 -14.22 19.65
N ASP A 205 8.76 -14.20 20.61
CA ASP A 205 9.24 -15.42 21.25
C ASP A 205 8.15 -16.07 22.13
N THR A 206 7.26 -15.25 22.71
CA THR A 206 6.08 -15.74 23.44
C THR A 206 5.08 -16.41 22.50
N MET A 207 4.83 -15.85 21.31
CA MET A 207 3.97 -16.47 20.29
C MET A 207 4.58 -17.77 19.75
N LYS A 208 5.89 -17.76 19.49
CA LYS A 208 6.61 -18.95 19.01
C LYS A 208 6.53 -20.13 20.00
N ARG A 209 6.62 -19.88 21.32
CA ARG A 209 6.41 -20.93 22.34
C ARG A 209 5.00 -21.51 22.34
N ARG A 210 4.01 -20.80 21.77
CA ARG A 210 2.63 -21.27 21.59
C ARG A 210 2.40 -21.91 20.23
N GLY A 211 3.46 -22.17 19.45
CA GLY A 211 3.36 -22.76 18.11
C GLY A 211 2.90 -21.80 17.02
N ILE A 212 2.85 -20.49 17.31
CA ILE A 212 2.42 -19.48 16.35
C ILE A 212 3.65 -18.96 15.58
N ASN A 213 3.61 -19.05 14.25
CA ASN A 213 4.67 -18.53 13.39
C ASN A 213 4.52 -17.00 13.21
N LEU A 214 5.40 -16.26 13.89
CA LEU A 214 5.44 -14.81 13.87
C LEU A 214 6.87 -14.33 13.64
N GLU A 215 7.04 -13.47 12.64
CA GLU A 215 8.30 -12.80 12.33
C GLU A 215 8.20 -11.30 12.64
N MET A 216 9.35 -10.65 12.65
CA MET A 216 9.47 -9.19 12.80
C MET A 216 10.01 -8.60 11.50
N GLY A 217 9.58 -7.39 11.18
CA GLY A 217 10.07 -6.60 10.06
C GLY A 217 10.22 -5.14 10.43
N LEU A 218 10.97 -4.40 9.61
CA LEU A 218 11.20 -2.97 9.78
C LEU A 218 11.01 -2.26 8.44
N ASP A 219 10.39 -1.09 8.48
CA ASP A 219 10.60 -0.04 7.49
C ASP A 219 11.47 1.03 8.13
N ILE A 220 12.71 1.13 7.67
CA ILE A 220 13.70 2.06 8.24
C ILE A 220 13.54 3.45 7.64
N ALA A 221 12.96 3.56 6.43
CA ALA A 221 12.95 4.78 5.61
C ALA A 221 14.37 5.38 5.46
N ALA A 222 15.30 4.55 5.00
CA ALA A 222 16.74 4.83 5.02
C ALA A 222 17.13 6.16 4.36
N SER A 223 16.36 6.63 3.35
CA SER A 223 16.59 7.94 2.73
C SER A 223 16.51 9.12 3.70
N SER A 224 15.83 8.97 4.84
CA SER A 224 15.70 10.03 5.85
C SER A 224 16.97 10.22 6.71
N PHE A 225 17.91 9.28 6.65
CA PHE A 225 19.18 9.31 7.38
C PHE A 225 20.36 9.85 6.53
N PHE A 226 20.13 10.11 5.24
CA PHE A 226 21.15 10.63 4.32
C PHE A 226 20.73 11.99 3.77
N ASN A 227 21.57 12.99 4.01
CA ASN A 227 21.45 14.34 3.44
C ASN A 227 22.01 14.38 2.01
#